data_b2f3d27b8ea711a5b9c48a2cc376776f
#
_entry.id   b2f3d27b8ea711a5b9c48a2cc376776f
#
_cell.length_a   1.000
_cell.length_b   1.000
_cell.length_c   1.000
_cell.angle_alpha   90.00
_cell.angle_beta   90.00
_cell.angle_gamma   90.00
#
_symmetry.space_group_name_H-M   'P 1'
#
loop_
_entity.id
_entity.type
_entity.pdbx_description
1 polymer ?
#
loop_
_entity_poly.entity_id
_entity_poly.type
_entity_poly.pdbx_seq_one_letter_code
_entity_poly.pdbx_strand_id
1 'polypeptide(L)'
;MARFPKINLDITHRCTLQCRRCNRAIFAARGQKVPGEDMTIENFKKILDFFEEITFCGQISDPIFHPKFIDFLKLCKDKKVTIHTAASHKKEDWYKKAFEANTNAYWTFGIDGLPKDSHKYRINQDGEHLFKMACMASKIVKKVKWQYIVFNYNENNIEEARQMAKDNNLVFEVQKSSRFWEDDPLMPKNKEYYIERKNYENPTKV
;
A
#
# COMPACT_ATOMS: atom_id res chain seq x y z
N MET A 1 18.27 25.85 7.73
CA MET A 1 16.95 25.33 8.12
C MET A 1 17.14 23.94 8.68
N ALA A 2 16.44 23.59 9.79
CA ALA A 2 16.45 22.24 10.32
C ALA A 2 15.79 21.30 9.29
N ARG A 3 16.46 20.23 8.88
CA ARG A 3 15.90 19.19 8.03
C ARG A 3 15.31 18.10 8.91
N PHE A 4 14.09 17.71 8.61
CA PHE A 4 13.48 16.55 9.25
C PHE A 4 13.89 15.28 8.52
N PRO A 5 14.08 14.14 9.22
CA PRO A 5 14.61 12.94 8.59
C PRO A 5 13.66 12.34 7.56
N LYS A 6 12.35 12.31 7.85
CA LYS A 6 11.36 11.68 6.96
C LYS A 6 9.95 12.27 7.09
N ILE A 7 9.16 12.08 6.03
CA ILE A 7 7.72 12.38 6.02
C ILE A 7 6.93 11.25 5.36
N ASN A 8 5.73 10.97 5.88
CA ASN A 8 4.72 10.15 5.23
C ASN A 8 3.66 11.07 4.62
N LEU A 9 3.42 10.94 3.32
CA LEU A 9 2.52 11.79 2.56
C LEU A 9 1.33 10.99 2.00
N ASP A 10 0.14 11.47 2.30
CA ASP A 10 -1.10 11.07 1.67
C ASP A 10 -1.46 12.16 0.65
N ILE A 11 -1.02 11.99 -0.60
CA ILE A 11 -1.03 13.04 -1.64
C ILE A 11 -2.35 13.16 -2.39
N THR A 12 -3.29 12.27 -2.13
CA THR A 12 -4.60 12.24 -2.78
C THR A 12 -5.63 11.67 -1.81
N HIS A 13 -6.89 11.92 -2.04
CA HIS A 13 -8.00 11.29 -1.32
C HIS A 13 -8.61 10.11 -2.09
N ARG A 14 -8.02 9.70 -3.21
CA ARG A 14 -8.61 8.74 -4.16
C ARG A 14 -8.13 7.33 -3.90
N CYS A 15 -9.02 6.38 -3.98
CA CYS A 15 -8.76 4.95 -4.04
C CYS A 15 -10.02 4.22 -4.50
N THR A 16 -9.92 3.21 -5.37
CA THR A 16 -11.06 2.38 -5.80
C THR A 16 -11.20 1.10 -4.99
N LEU A 17 -10.20 0.79 -4.16
CA LEU A 17 -10.27 -0.39 -3.30
C LEU A 17 -11.29 -0.17 -2.17
N GLN A 18 -11.97 -1.24 -1.80
CA GLN A 18 -12.94 -1.29 -0.71
C GLN A 18 -12.48 -2.25 0.40
N CYS A 19 -11.22 -2.08 0.83
CA CYS A 19 -10.64 -2.90 1.88
C CYS A 19 -11.47 -2.81 3.17
N ARG A 20 -11.89 -3.95 3.70
CA ARG A 20 -12.85 -4.03 4.82
C ARG A 20 -12.41 -3.34 6.12
N ARG A 21 -11.10 -3.16 6.33
CA ARG A 21 -10.51 -2.52 7.52
C ARG A 21 -9.90 -1.16 7.24
N CYS A 22 -10.16 -0.61 6.05
CA CYS A 22 -9.69 0.72 5.69
C CYS A 22 -10.52 1.79 6.39
N ASN A 23 -9.88 2.88 6.79
CA ASN A 23 -10.60 4.04 7.33
C ASN A 23 -11.67 4.58 6.37
N ARG A 24 -11.49 4.39 5.05
CA ARG A 24 -12.52 4.73 4.04
C ARG A 24 -13.84 4.00 4.27
N ALA A 25 -13.80 2.75 4.75
CA ALA A 25 -15.00 2.00 5.06
C ALA A 25 -15.82 2.65 6.19
N ILE A 26 -15.16 3.33 7.13
CA ILE A 26 -15.81 4.07 8.21
C ILE A 26 -16.58 5.28 7.63
N PHE A 27 -15.95 6.05 6.73
CA PHE A 27 -16.62 7.16 6.05
C PHE A 27 -17.83 6.67 5.26
N ALA A 28 -17.66 5.57 4.49
CA ALA A 28 -18.75 4.98 3.72
C ALA A 28 -19.92 4.51 4.61
N ALA A 29 -19.63 3.85 5.74
CA ALA A 29 -20.64 3.38 6.70
C ALA A 29 -21.45 4.55 7.31
N ARG A 30 -20.83 5.71 7.45
CA ARG A 30 -21.45 6.93 7.97
C ARG A 30 -22.08 7.83 6.89
N GLY A 31 -22.12 7.40 5.63
CA GLY A 31 -22.58 8.22 4.50
C GLY A 31 -21.73 9.47 4.25
N GLN A 32 -20.49 9.50 4.74
CA GLN A 32 -19.60 10.63 4.65
C GLN A 32 -18.66 10.51 3.44
N LYS A 33 -18.32 11.64 2.85
CA LYS A 33 -17.25 11.70 1.83
C LYS A 33 -15.88 11.55 2.50
N VAL A 34 -14.98 10.86 1.83
CA VAL A 34 -13.57 10.80 2.25
C VAL A 34 -12.96 12.20 2.16
N PRO A 35 -12.38 12.73 3.25
CA PRO A 35 -11.80 14.07 3.25
C PRO A 35 -10.50 14.13 2.45
N GLY A 36 -10.08 15.36 2.12
CA GLY A 36 -8.81 15.67 1.47
C GLY A 36 -8.96 16.05 0.00
N GLU A 37 -7.85 16.49 -0.55
CA GLU A 37 -7.71 16.95 -1.93
C GLU A 37 -6.42 16.38 -2.54
N ASP A 38 -6.28 16.50 -3.85
CA ASP A 38 -5.03 16.16 -4.53
C ASP A 38 -3.99 17.24 -4.23
N MET A 39 -2.81 16.82 -3.74
CA MET A 39 -1.70 17.73 -3.49
C MET A 39 -1.20 18.36 -4.79
N THR A 40 -0.98 19.66 -4.80
CA THR A 40 -0.39 20.34 -5.97
C THR A 40 1.12 20.09 -6.06
N ILE A 41 1.67 20.15 -7.28
CA ILE A 41 3.12 20.09 -7.50
C ILE A 41 3.85 21.22 -6.75
N GLU A 42 3.25 22.39 -6.68
CA GLU A 42 3.81 23.53 -5.97
C GLU A 42 3.95 23.28 -4.47
N ASN A 43 2.90 22.76 -3.83
CA ASN A 43 2.94 22.42 -2.41
C ASN A 43 3.93 21.27 -2.14
N PHE A 44 4.02 20.27 -3.04
CA PHE A 44 5.01 19.22 -2.91
C PHE A 44 6.44 19.74 -2.97
N LYS A 45 6.75 20.66 -3.89
CA LYS A 45 8.08 21.30 -3.97
C LYS A 45 8.47 22.00 -2.65
N LYS A 46 7.52 22.67 -1.99
CA LYS A 46 7.77 23.29 -0.68
C LYS A 46 8.17 22.27 0.40
N ILE A 47 7.65 21.04 0.32
CA ILE A 47 7.97 19.97 1.26
C ILE A 47 9.36 19.39 1.01
N LEU A 48 9.78 19.27 -0.26
CA LEU A 48 11.03 18.61 -0.66
C LEU A 48 12.27 19.20 0.03
N ASP A 49 12.29 20.50 0.30
CA ASP A 49 13.44 21.18 0.90
C ASP A 49 13.64 20.81 2.38
N PHE A 50 12.61 20.31 3.04
CA PHE A 50 12.63 20.02 4.48
C PHE A 50 12.91 18.56 4.81
N PHE A 51 12.70 17.61 3.89
CA PHE A 51 12.77 16.18 4.17
C PHE A 51 13.77 15.46 3.27
N GLU A 52 14.48 14.48 3.85
CA GLU A 52 15.42 13.62 3.14
C GLU A 52 14.78 12.32 2.65
N GLU A 53 13.82 11.80 3.44
CA GLU A 53 13.07 10.59 3.10
C GLU A 53 11.59 10.93 2.90
N ILE A 54 11.02 10.43 1.81
CA ILE A 54 9.62 10.63 1.47
C ILE A 54 8.97 9.26 1.32
N THR A 55 7.90 9.03 2.06
CA THR A 55 7.06 7.86 1.89
C THR A 55 5.71 8.28 1.34
N PHE A 56 5.41 7.86 0.13
CA PHE A 56 4.07 7.94 -0.42
C PHE A 56 3.27 6.74 0.11
N CYS A 57 2.34 7.01 1.00
CA CYS A 57 1.44 6.01 1.56
C CYS A 57 0.04 6.61 1.70
N GLY A 58 -0.96 5.75 1.69
CA GLY A 58 -2.34 6.19 1.92
C GLY A 58 -2.85 5.69 3.27
N GLN A 59 -3.29 6.60 4.12
CA GLN A 59 -4.13 6.25 5.28
C GLN A 59 -5.57 6.04 4.86
N ILE A 60 -6.01 6.82 3.87
CA ILE A 60 -7.35 6.82 3.29
C ILE A 60 -7.34 6.79 1.76
N SER A 61 -6.17 6.69 1.13
CA SER A 61 -5.98 6.72 -0.32
C SER A 61 -4.98 5.68 -0.79
N ASP A 62 -4.67 5.72 -2.08
CA ASP A 62 -3.50 5.06 -2.64
C ASP A 62 -2.79 6.03 -3.58
N PRO A 63 -1.47 6.26 -3.42
CA PRO A 63 -0.75 7.33 -4.11
C PRO A 63 -0.80 7.24 -5.64
N ILE A 64 -0.91 6.04 -6.22
CA ILE A 64 -0.96 5.88 -7.69
C ILE A 64 -2.26 6.40 -8.32
N PHE A 65 -3.26 6.79 -7.51
CA PHE A 65 -4.46 7.46 -8.01
C PHE A 65 -4.26 8.96 -8.24
N HIS A 66 -3.18 9.54 -7.71
CA HIS A 66 -2.89 10.95 -7.97
C HIS A 66 -2.59 11.18 -9.46
N PRO A 67 -3.27 12.11 -10.13
CA PRO A 67 -3.13 12.29 -11.59
C PRO A 67 -1.69 12.61 -12.03
N LYS A 68 -0.92 13.30 -11.19
CA LYS A 68 0.46 13.71 -11.43
C LYS A 68 1.49 12.87 -10.66
N PHE A 69 1.17 11.64 -10.26
CA PHE A 69 2.06 10.83 -9.43
C PHE A 69 3.46 10.63 -10.04
N ILE A 70 3.54 10.40 -11.34
CA ILE A 70 4.83 10.24 -12.05
C ILE A 70 5.67 11.52 -11.95
N ASP A 71 5.05 12.69 -11.96
CA ASP A 71 5.78 13.96 -11.84
C ASP A 71 6.33 14.12 -10.41
N PHE A 72 5.60 13.68 -9.38
CA PHE A 72 6.15 13.62 -8.01
C PHE A 72 7.38 12.72 -7.93
N LEU A 73 7.35 11.55 -8.56
CA LEU A 73 8.50 10.62 -8.58
C LEU A 73 9.74 11.26 -9.23
N LYS A 74 9.55 12.00 -10.33
CA LYS A 74 10.63 12.69 -11.02
C LYS A 74 11.25 13.78 -10.15
N LEU A 75 10.44 14.53 -9.39
CA LEU A 75 10.89 15.63 -8.54
C LEU A 75 11.72 15.19 -7.34
N CYS A 76 11.53 13.95 -6.87
CA CYS A 76 12.21 13.43 -5.68
C CYS A 76 13.29 12.37 -5.99
N LYS A 77 13.89 12.39 -7.18
CA LYS A 77 14.93 11.42 -7.59
C LYS A 77 16.14 11.38 -6.65
N ASP A 78 16.49 12.52 -6.08
CA ASP A 78 17.64 12.69 -5.20
C ASP A 78 17.32 12.40 -3.73
N LYS A 79 16.08 11.98 -3.44
CA LYS A 79 15.60 11.64 -2.11
C LYS A 79 15.50 10.14 -1.93
N LYS A 80 15.50 9.69 -0.70
CA LYS A 80 15.09 8.32 -0.38
C LYS A 80 13.57 8.23 -0.44
N VAL A 81 13.06 7.50 -1.43
CA VAL A 81 11.63 7.41 -1.71
C VAL A 81 11.12 6.00 -1.48
N THR A 82 10.01 5.90 -0.75
CA THR A 82 9.26 4.65 -0.58
C THR A 82 7.83 4.85 -1.04
N ILE A 83 7.31 3.93 -1.83
CA ILE A 83 5.93 3.94 -2.30
C ILE A 83 5.20 2.73 -1.74
N HIS A 84 4.04 2.94 -1.11
CA HIS A 84 3.13 1.88 -0.71
C HIS A 84 1.90 1.93 -1.60
N THR A 85 1.64 0.85 -2.32
CA THR A 85 0.43 0.73 -3.14
C THR A 85 -0.18 -0.66 -3.00
N ALA A 86 -1.49 -0.70 -3.10
CA ALA A 86 -2.26 -1.93 -3.23
C ALA A 86 -3.21 -1.88 -4.44
N ALA A 87 -3.25 -0.74 -5.13
CA ALA A 87 -4.12 -0.54 -6.26
C ALA A 87 -3.57 -1.19 -7.53
N SER A 88 -4.46 -1.79 -8.33
CA SER A 88 -4.12 -2.57 -9.53
C SER A 88 -4.75 -2.01 -10.83
N HIS A 89 -5.38 -0.84 -10.75
CA HIS A 89 -6.20 -0.28 -11.83
C HIS A 89 -5.41 0.34 -13.01
N LYS A 90 -4.10 0.54 -12.85
CA LYS A 90 -3.27 1.09 -13.93
C LYS A 90 -2.83 0.00 -14.89
N LYS A 91 -2.66 0.37 -16.17
CA LYS A 91 -2.10 -0.51 -17.19
C LYS A 91 -0.59 -0.69 -17.03
N GLU A 92 -0.04 -1.74 -17.58
CA GLU A 92 1.38 -2.10 -17.53
C GLU A 92 2.31 -0.95 -17.96
N ASP A 93 2.00 -0.28 -19.07
CA ASP A 93 2.79 0.88 -19.56
C ASP A 93 2.85 2.03 -18.56
N TRP A 94 1.78 2.25 -17.79
CA TRP A 94 1.79 3.28 -16.77
C TRP A 94 2.73 2.91 -15.63
N TYR A 95 2.68 1.65 -15.16
CA TYR A 95 3.58 1.16 -14.12
C TYR A 95 5.03 1.25 -14.56
N LYS A 96 5.34 0.81 -15.79
CA LYS A 96 6.69 0.91 -16.35
C LYS A 96 7.20 2.35 -16.32
N LYS A 97 6.41 3.32 -16.81
CA LYS A 97 6.75 4.75 -16.77
C LYS A 97 6.96 5.25 -15.33
N ALA A 98 6.16 4.78 -14.37
CA ALA A 98 6.30 5.15 -12.96
C ALA A 98 7.60 4.60 -12.36
N PHE A 99 7.98 3.37 -12.65
CA PHE A 99 9.23 2.76 -12.20
C PHE A 99 10.45 3.47 -12.81
N GLU A 100 10.42 3.72 -14.11
CA GLU A 100 11.48 4.45 -14.83
C GLU A 100 11.61 5.91 -14.37
N ALA A 101 10.54 6.53 -13.87
CA ALA A 101 10.56 7.90 -13.37
C ALA A 101 11.46 8.08 -12.15
N ASN A 102 11.63 7.04 -11.31
CA ASN A 102 12.56 7.02 -10.19
C ASN A 102 13.03 5.59 -9.89
N THR A 103 14.12 5.17 -10.55
CA THR A 103 14.69 3.83 -10.39
C THR A 103 15.33 3.59 -9.01
N ASN A 104 15.63 4.66 -8.25
CA ASN A 104 16.17 4.57 -6.89
C ASN A 104 15.07 4.34 -5.83
N ALA A 105 13.80 4.43 -6.20
CA ALA A 105 12.68 4.28 -5.29
C ALA A 105 12.54 2.83 -4.78
N TYR A 106 11.95 2.71 -3.59
CA TYR A 106 11.53 1.45 -2.97
C TYR A 106 10.03 1.31 -3.14
N TRP A 107 9.58 0.21 -3.71
CA TRP A 107 8.15 -0.05 -3.89
C TRP A 107 7.69 -1.16 -2.97
N THR A 108 6.58 -0.93 -2.27
CA THR A 108 5.90 -1.91 -1.43
C THR A 108 4.52 -2.17 -2.01
N PHE A 109 4.30 -3.41 -2.45
CA PHE A 109 3.03 -3.86 -3.00
C PHE A 109 2.26 -4.63 -1.93
N GLY A 110 1.07 -4.14 -1.59
CA GLY A 110 0.18 -4.79 -0.63
C GLY A 110 -0.69 -5.84 -1.33
N ILE A 111 -0.33 -7.10 -1.22
CA ILE A 111 -1.08 -8.24 -1.77
C ILE A 111 -1.29 -9.23 -0.62
N ASP A 112 -2.52 -9.34 -0.12
CA ASP A 112 -2.80 -10.09 1.10
C ASP A 112 -3.38 -11.48 0.78
N GLY A 113 -2.51 -12.45 0.67
CA GLY A 113 -2.77 -13.80 0.21
C GLY A 113 -1.97 -14.14 -1.04
N LEU A 114 -2.21 -15.29 -1.63
CA LEU A 114 -1.75 -15.54 -2.99
C LEU A 114 -2.39 -14.51 -3.94
N PRO A 115 -1.74 -14.14 -5.04
CA PRO A 115 -2.25 -13.09 -5.93
C PRO A 115 -3.73 -13.25 -6.29
N LYS A 116 -4.17 -14.46 -6.63
CA LYS A 116 -5.58 -14.79 -6.94
C LYS A 116 -6.57 -14.56 -5.79
N ASP A 117 -6.09 -14.57 -4.54
CA ASP A 117 -6.92 -14.51 -3.32
C ASP A 117 -6.95 -13.14 -2.66
N SER A 118 -6.07 -12.22 -3.04
CA SER A 118 -5.91 -10.93 -2.37
C SER A 118 -7.17 -10.06 -2.38
N HIS A 119 -8.02 -10.21 -3.40
CA HIS A 119 -9.32 -9.54 -3.51
C HIS A 119 -10.29 -9.88 -2.37
N LYS A 120 -10.08 -10.99 -1.64
CA LYS A 120 -10.93 -11.39 -0.49
C LYS A 120 -10.93 -10.34 0.62
N TYR A 121 -9.81 -9.66 0.81
CA TYR A 121 -9.69 -8.51 1.72
C TYR A 121 -9.65 -7.18 0.96
N ARG A 122 -8.83 -7.08 -0.09
CA ARG A 122 -8.68 -5.87 -0.90
C ARG A 122 -9.70 -5.87 -2.04
N ILE A 123 -10.97 -5.74 -1.69
CA ILE A 123 -12.07 -5.74 -2.66
C ILE A 123 -11.76 -4.76 -3.79
N ASN A 124 -11.99 -5.18 -5.04
CA ASN A 124 -11.63 -4.49 -6.29
C ASN A 124 -10.12 -4.51 -6.64
N GLN A 125 -9.30 -5.32 -5.96
CA GLN A 125 -7.93 -5.54 -6.38
C GLN A 125 -7.86 -6.70 -7.39
N ASP A 126 -7.16 -6.48 -8.50
CA ASP A 126 -6.60 -7.55 -9.32
C ASP A 126 -5.20 -7.88 -8.79
N GLY A 127 -5.13 -8.89 -7.92
CA GLY A 127 -3.88 -9.26 -7.25
C GLY A 127 -2.88 -9.91 -8.21
N GLU A 128 -3.34 -10.62 -9.24
CA GLU A 128 -2.47 -11.26 -10.25
C GLU A 128 -1.79 -10.21 -11.12
N HIS A 129 -2.56 -9.22 -11.59
CA HIS A 129 -1.99 -8.08 -12.30
C HIS A 129 -1.00 -7.32 -11.42
N LEU A 130 -1.36 -7.03 -10.17
CA LEU A 130 -0.48 -6.29 -9.25
C LEU A 130 0.81 -7.05 -8.94
N PHE A 131 0.75 -8.38 -8.79
CA PHE A 131 1.93 -9.22 -8.61
C PHE A 131 2.83 -9.21 -9.85
N LYS A 132 2.25 -9.29 -11.05
CA LYS A 132 2.98 -9.13 -12.31
C LYS A 132 3.71 -7.78 -12.36
N MET A 133 3.07 -6.70 -11.89
CA MET A 133 3.69 -5.38 -11.82
C MET A 133 4.83 -5.34 -10.79
N ALA A 134 4.69 -6.02 -9.64
CA ALA A 134 5.78 -6.14 -8.67
C ALA A 134 7.00 -6.89 -9.25
N CYS A 135 6.76 -7.98 -9.99
CA CYS A 135 7.82 -8.71 -10.70
C CYS A 135 8.49 -7.87 -11.80
N MET A 136 7.75 -7.01 -12.49
CA MET A 136 8.33 -6.03 -13.43
C MET A 136 9.17 -5.01 -12.67
N ALA A 137 8.65 -4.45 -11.59
CA ALA A 137 9.34 -3.46 -10.77
C ALA A 137 10.69 -3.98 -10.26
N SER A 138 10.78 -5.27 -9.86
CA SER A 138 12.03 -5.86 -9.34
C SER A 138 13.20 -5.86 -10.33
N LYS A 139 12.91 -5.66 -11.61
CA LYS A 139 13.92 -5.56 -12.70
C LYS A 139 14.32 -4.12 -13.00
N ILE A 140 13.61 -3.12 -12.48
CA ILE A 140 13.78 -1.71 -12.86
C ILE A 140 14.20 -0.85 -11.68
N VAL A 141 13.59 -1.07 -10.50
CA VAL A 141 13.81 -0.21 -9.34
C VAL A 141 14.71 -0.86 -8.30
N LYS A 142 15.25 -0.05 -7.40
CA LYS A 142 16.27 -0.45 -6.43
C LYS A 142 15.82 -1.57 -5.48
N LYS A 143 14.55 -1.56 -5.05
CA LYS A 143 14.01 -2.55 -4.13
C LYS A 143 12.50 -2.68 -4.25
N VAL A 144 12.04 -3.90 -4.27
CA VAL A 144 10.60 -4.22 -4.27
C VAL A 144 10.27 -5.13 -3.11
N LYS A 145 9.21 -4.78 -2.39
CA LYS A 145 8.67 -5.53 -1.27
C LYS A 145 7.25 -5.99 -1.57
N TRP A 146 6.98 -7.25 -1.32
CA TRP A 146 5.64 -7.79 -1.18
C TRP A 146 5.24 -7.76 0.29
N GLN A 147 4.31 -6.87 0.65
CA GLN A 147 3.71 -6.81 1.97
C GLN A 147 2.48 -7.71 2.02
N TYR A 148 2.45 -8.58 3.01
CA TYR A 148 1.43 -9.61 3.19
C TYR A 148 0.84 -9.51 4.59
N ILE A 149 -0.39 -9.02 4.72
CA ILE A 149 -1.13 -9.04 5.98
C ILE A 149 -1.81 -10.40 6.11
N VAL A 150 -1.66 -11.03 7.29
CA VAL A 150 -2.24 -12.35 7.53
C VAL A 150 -3.69 -12.23 7.96
N PHE A 151 -4.53 -13.03 7.33
CA PHE A 151 -5.94 -13.24 7.61
C PHE A 151 -6.23 -14.74 7.71
N ASN A 152 -7.40 -15.14 8.20
CA ASN A 152 -7.78 -16.53 8.32
C ASN A 152 -7.76 -17.32 7.00
N TYR A 153 -8.03 -16.64 5.87
CA TYR A 153 -8.08 -17.29 4.56
C TYR A 153 -6.70 -17.49 3.91
N ASN A 154 -5.67 -16.83 4.42
CA ASN A 154 -4.34 -16.85 3.82
C ASN A 154 -3.21 -17.30 4.77
N GLU A 155 -3.50 -17.58 6.04
CA GLU A 155 -2.47 -17.96 7.03
C GLU A 155 -1.70 -19.24 6.67
N ASN A 156 -2.29 -20.13 5.89
CA ASN A 156 -1.66 -21.38 5.44
C ASN A 156 -0.86 -21.22 4.12
N ASN A 157 -0.91 -20.05 3.48
CA ASN A 157 -0.25 -19.81 2.20
C ASN A 157 1.05 -19.00 2.33
N ILE A 158 1.50 -18.72 3.55
CA ILE A 158 2.65 -17.83 3.81
C ILE A 158 3.93 -18.36 3.16
N GLU A 159 4.20 -19.67 3.29
CA GLU A 159 5.43 -20.26 2.74
C GLU A 159 5.40 -20.34 1.21
N GLU A 160 4.24 -20.65 0.62
CA GLU A 160 4.04 -20.57 -0.84
C GLU A 160 4.31 -19.16 -1.36
N ALA A 161 3.70 -18.15 -0.71
CA ALA A 161 3.91 -16.75 -1.08
C ALA A 161 5.38 -16.31 -0.90
N ARG A 162 6.05 -16.79 0.15
CA ARG A 162 7.48 -16.54 0.38
C ARG A 162 8.33 -17.11 -0.73
N GLN A 163 8.05 -18.34 -1.17
CA GLN A 163 8.77 -18.96 -2.27
C GLN A 163 8.53 -18.19 -3.57
N MET A 164 7.27 -17.85 -3.88
CA MET A 164 6.94 -17.01 -5.04
C MET A 164 7.69 -15.68 -5.05
N ALA A 165 7.80 -15.02 -3.89
CA ALA A 165 8.54 -13.77 -3.77
C ALA A 165 10.03 -13.97 -4.04
N LYS A 166 10.64 -15.01 -3.49
CA LYS A 166 12.05 -15.37 -3.70
C LYS A 166 12.33 -15.62 -5.18
N ASP A 167 11.50 -16.39 -5.85
CA ASP A 167 11.66 -16.75 -7.27
C ASP A 167 11.57 -15.53 -8.19
N ASN A 168 10.94 -14.43 -7.72
CA ASN A 168 10.76 -13.19 -8.45
C ASN A 168 11.60 -12.00 -7.92
N ASN A 169 12.60 -12.29 -7.07
CA ASN A 169 13.50 -11.28 -6.49
C ASN A 169 12.75 -10.17 -5.72
N LEU A 170 11.71 -10.55 -4.98
CA LEU A 170 10.96 -9.66 -4.11
C LEU A 170 11.33 -9.89 -2.65
N VAL A 171 11.39 -8.82 -1.86
CA VAL A 171 11.46 -8.93 -0.39
C VAL A 171 10.08 -9.27 0.13
N PHE A 172 9.91 -10.42 0.77
CA PHE A 172 8.64 -10.82 1.36
C PHE A 172 8.54 -10.34 2.81
N GLU A 173 7.49 -9.64 3.17
CA GLU A 173 7.25 -9.15 4.53
C GLU A 173 5.86 -9.54 5.02
N VAL A 174 5.83 -10.40 6.02
CA VAL A 174 4.60 -10.72 6.76
C VAL A 174 4.34 -9.61 7.76
N GLN A 175 3.16 -9.02 7.70
CA GLN A 175 2.76 -7.94 8.58
C GLN A 175 1.60 -8.36 9.48
N LYS A 176 1.78 -8.16 10.80
CA LYS A 176 0.71 -8.35 11.78
C LYS A 176 -0.25 -7.15 11.75
N SER A 177 -1.54 -7.43 11.74
CA SER A 177 -2.56 -6.40 11.87
C SER A 177 -3.08 -6.32 13.31
N SER A 178 -3.36 -5.11 13.77
CA SER A 178 -4.06 -4.84 15.04
C SER A 178 -5.52 -4.42 14.83
N ARG A 179 -6.06 -4.63 13.63
CA ARG A 179 -7.41 -4.17 13.24
C ARG A 179 -8.45 -5.28 13.26
N PHE A 180 -8.31 -6.22 14.19
CA PHE A 180 -9.30 -7.27 14.44
C PHE A 180 -10.06 -6.95 15.71
N TRP A 181 -11.37 -7.18 15.70
CA TRP A 181 -12.25 -7.13 16.87
C TRP A 181 -12.61 -8.57 17.32
N GLU A 182 -13.27 -8.72 18.43
CA GLU A 182 -13.78 -10.00 18.91
C GLU A 182 -14.73 -10.60 17.87
N ASP A 183 -14.58 -11.90 17.60
CA ASP A 183 -15.34 -12.66 16.58
C ASP A 183 -15.21 -12.15 15.15
N ASP A 184 -14.13 -11.46 14.85
CA ASP A 184 -13.86 -10.99 13.48
C ASP A 184 -13.64 -12.18 12.53
N PRO A 185 -14.49 -12.36 11.49
CA PRO A 185 -14.39 -13.51 10.59
C PRO A 185 -13.10 -13.54 9.75
N LEU A 186 -12.35 -12.46 9.71
CA LEU A 186 -11.05 -12.41 9.01
C LEU A 186 -9.86 -12.60 9.93
N MET A 187 -10.07 -12.71 11.25
CA MET A 187 -8.96 -12.87 12.20
C MET A 187 -8.24 -14.21 11.97
N PRO A 188 -6.91 -14.23 11.90
CA PRO A 188 -6.13 -15.46 11.83
C PRO A 188 -6.41 -16.35 13.04
N LYS A 189 -6.33 -17.67 12.87
CA LYS A 189 -6.43 -18.62 13.98
C LYS A 189 -5.16 -18.62 14.84
N ASN A 190 -4.01 -18.46 14.22
CA ASN A 190 -2.74 -18.37 14.94
C ASN A 190 -2.51 -16.96 15.48
N LYS A 191 -2.43 -16.84 16.82
CA LYS A 191 -2.20 -15.57 17.54
C LYS A 191 -0.88 -14.89 17.20
N GLU A 192 0.09 -15.60 16.64
CA GLU A 192 1.36 -15.01 16.21
C GLU A 192 1.20 -14.04 15.04
N TYR A 193 0.10 -14.09 14.29
CA TYR A 193 -0.10 -13.29 13.08
C TYR A 193 -0.89 -12.01 13.28
N TYR A 194 -1.31 -11.69 14.50
CA TYR A 194 -1.99 -10.43 14.78
C TYR A 194 -1.57 -9.83 16.13
N ILE A 195 -1.98 -8.59 16.36
CA ILE A 195 -1.75 -7.86 17.59
C ILE A 195 -3.11 -7.67 18.25
N GLU A 196 -3.30 -8.23 19.45
CA GLU A 196 -4.52 -8.03 20.22
C GLU A 196 -4.64 -6.56 20.66
N ARG A 197 -5.83 -6.00 20.48
CA ARG A 197 -6.18 -4.68 21.02
C ARG A 197 -7.36 -4.84 21.96
N LYS A 198 -7.16 -4.51 23.22
CA LYS A 198 -8.24 -4.46 24.20
C LYS A 198 -9.30 -3.45 23.76
N ASN A 199 -10.57 -3.83 23.83
CA ASN A 199 -11.73 -2.97 23.54
C ASN A 199 -11.75 -2.38 22.12
N TYR A 200 -11.18 -3.08 21.13
CA TYR A 200 -11.30 -2.68 19.74
C TYR A 200 -12.59 -3.23 19.14
N GLU A 201 -13.57 -2.37 18.97
CA GLU A 201 -14.84 -2.71 18.36
C GLU A 201 -14.82 -2.57 16.84
N ASN A 202 -15.80 -3.20 16.17
CA ASN A 202 -15.95 -3.05 14.73
C ASN A 202 -16.26 -1.59 14.36
N PRO A 203 -15.34 -0.85 13.72
CA PRO A 203 -15.50 0.58 13.46
C PRO A 203 -16.56 0.90 12.39
N THR A 204 -17.07 -0.12 11.68
CA THR A 204 -18.12 0.02 10.67
C THR A 204 -19.51 -0.37 11.20
N LYS A 205 -19.60 -0.82 12.45
CA LYS A 205 -20.87 -1.00 13.15
C LYS A 205 -21.39 0.40 13.50
N VAL A 206 -22.39 0.86 12.78
CA VAL A 206 -23.10 2.13 12.99
C VAL A 206 -24.46 1.84 13.58
#